data_42e65a9396839f2af55e9a714827eead
#
_entry.id   42e65a9396839f2af55e9a714827eead
#
_cell.length_a   1.000
_cell.length_b   1.000
_cell.length_c   1.000
_cell.angle_alpha   90.00
_cell.angle_beta   90.00
_cell.angle_gamma   90.00
#
_symmetry.space_group_name_H-M   'P 1'
#
loop_
_entity.id
_entity.type
_entity.pdbx_description
1 polymer ?
#
loop_
_entity_poly.entity_id
_entity_poly.type
_entity_poly.pdbx_seq_one_letter_code
_entity_poly.pdbx_strand_id
1 'polypeptide(L)'
;IGGGTSLMQPVYVGDVADAVLAALIMEEAKGKIYQLGGPQTYSFADLMRFTLTCVGRRRLLVPVPFSVARLPAALCSLLPNPPLTLDQLKLLKVDNVCQKSALGLTELGIMPTAIESVVPDYLMQFRPGGRFAPGDFS
;
A
#
# COMPACT_ATOMS: atom_id res chain seq x y z
N ILE A 1 10.69 7.93 -5.93
CA ILE A 1 10.37 8.92 -6.94
C ILE A 1 9.61 10.05 -6.25
N GLY A 2 9.89 11.32 -6.61
CA GLY A 2 9.26 12.49 -5.99
C GLY A 2 9.53 12.66 -4.49
N GLY A 3 10.62 12.09 -3.98
CA GLY A 3 10.93 12.09 -2.55
C GLY A 3 10.09 11.09 -1.72
N GLY A 4 9.12 10.40 -2.32
CA GLY A 4 8.25 9.46 -1.62
C GLY A 4 7.30 10.13 -0.63
N THR A 5 6.93 11.38 -0.88
CA THR A 5 6.08 12.20 0.01
C THR A 5 4.59 11.95 -0.17
N SER A 6 4.17 11.33 -1.29
CA SER A 6 2.77 11.00 -1.52
C SER A 6 2.22 10.09 -0.41
N LEU A 7 1.03 10.42 0.04
CA LEU A 7 0.37 9.72 1.13
C LEU A 7 -0.47 8.56 0.60
N MET A 8 -0.42 7.45 1.32
CA MET A 8 -1.17 6.23 1.02
C MET A 8 -1.83 5.71 2.27
N GLN A 9 -3.03 5.16 2.13
CA GLN A 9 -3.79 4.55 3.21
C GLN A 9 -4.08 3.09 2.86
N PRO A 10 -3.10 2.19 3.06
CA PRO A 10 -3.25 0.78 2.70
C PRO A 10 -4.34 0.13 3.54
N VAL A 11 -5.14 -0.72 2.89
CA VAL A 11 -6.22 -1.49 3.52
C VAL A 11 -5.92 -2.98 3.42
N TYR A 12 -6.26 -3.74 4.46
CA TYR A 12 -6.16 -5.19 4.45
C TYR A 12 -7.26 -5.80 3.56
N VAL A 13 -6.88 -6.76 2.73
CA VAL A 13 -7.81 -7.41 1.80
C VAL A 13 -8.96 -8.15 2.50
N GLY A 14 -8.72 -8.70 3.68
CA GLY A 14 -9.77 -9.31 4.51
C GLY A 14 -10.84 -8.30 4.92
N ASP A 15 -10.42 -7.11 5.39
CA ASP A 15 -11.34 -6.03 5.75
C ASP A 15 -12.19 -5.58 4.55
N VAL A 16 -11.59 -5.60 3.34
CA VAL A 16 -12.33 -5.28 2.09
C VAL A 16 -13.37 -6.36 1.80
N ALA A 17 -13.04 -7.62 1.98
CA ALA A 17 -13.98 -8.73 1.78
C ALA A 17 -15.15 -8.65 2.77
N ASP A 18 -14.85 -8.37 4.04
CA ASP A 18 -15.86 -8.19 5.08
C ASP A 18 -16.75 -6.97 4.80
N ALA A 19 -16.16 -5.87 4.28
CA ALA A 19 -16.90 -4.69 3.87
C ALA A 19 -17.91 -4.98 2.74
N VAL A 20 -17.51 -5.80 1.75
CA VAL A 20 -18.41 -6.23 0.67
C VAL A 20 -19.55 -7.05 1.23
N LEU A 21 -19.27 -8.01 2.13
CA LEU A 21 -20.30 -8.82 2.78
C LEU A 21 -21.27 -7.97 3.60
N ALA A 22 -20.74 -7.06 4.42
CA ALA A 22 -21.54 -6.15 5.21
C ALA A 22 -22.44 -5.27 4.34
N ALA A 23 -21.90 -4.69 3.26
CA ALA A 23 -22.65 -3.86 2.33
C ALA A 23 -23.77 -4.60 1.60
N LEU A 24 -23.63 -5.92 1.38
CA LEU A 24 -24.68 -6.75 0.77
C LEU A 24 -25.82 -7.07 1.74
N ILE A 25 -25.53 -7.15 3.05
CA ILE A 25 -26.50 -7.56 4.08
C ILE A 25 -27.21 -6.35 4.69
N MET A 26 -26.50 -5.22 4.86
CA MET A 26 -27.01 -4.03 5.52
C MET A 26 -27.92 -3.23 4.58
N GLU A 27 -29.19 -3.08 4.93
CA GLU A 27 -30.14 -2.25 4.17
C GLU A 27 -29.68 -0.78 4.11
N GLU A 28 -29.08 -0.28 5.19
CA GLU A 28 -28.58 1.09 5.30
C GLU A 28 -27.38 1.38 4.38
N ALA A 29 -26.70 0.34 3.89
CA ALA A 29 -25.58 0.48 2.97
C ALA A 29 -26.01 0.73 1.52
N LYS A 30 -27.26 0.41 1.19
CA LYS A 30 -27.77 0.52 -0.19
C LYS A 30 -27.69 1.95 -0.72
N GLY A 31 -27.14 2.10 -1.92
CA GLY A 31 -27.01 3.38 -2.60
C GLY A 31 -25.97 4.32 -2.02
N LYS A 32 -25.15 3.86 -1.05
CA LYS A 32 -24.05 4.65 -0.46
C LYS A 32 -22.71 4.28 -1.07
N ILE A 33 -21.76 5.22 -0.97
CA ILE A 33 -20.36 5.05 -1.42
C ILE A 33 -19.50 4.98 -0.17
N TYR A 34 -18.67 3.95 -0.09
CA TYR A 34 -17.71 3.74 1.00
C TYR A 34 -16.29 3.84 0.46
N GLN A 35 -15.44 4.55 1.17
CA GLN A 35 -14.00 4.62 0.89
C GLN A 35 -13.27 3.73 1.89
N LEU A 36 -12.69 2.63 1.39
CA LEU A 36 -12.07 1.63 2.25
C LEU A 36 -10.58 1.95 2.40
N GLY A 37 -10.17 2.33 3.59
CA GLY A 37 -8.79 2.60 3.95
C GLY A 37 -8.44 1.96 5.29
N GLY A 38 -7.17 1.64 5.48
CA GLY A 38 -6.66 1.14 6.76
C GLY A 38 -6.65 2.22 7.84
N PRO A 39 -6.22 1.86 9.07
CA PRO A 39 -6.34 2.75 10.24
C PRO A 39 -5.35 3.92 10.19
N GLN A 40 -4.30 3.83 9.40
CA GLN A 40 -3.22 4.83 9.35
C GLN A 40 -2.85 5.20 7.92
N THR A 41 -2.35 6.43 7.79
CA THR A 41 -1.81 6.97 6.54
C THR A 41 -0.30 7.01 6.61
N TYR A 42 0.37 6.56 5.55
CA TYR A 42 1.83 6.48 5.46
C TYR A 42 2.32 7.25 4.24
N SER A 43 3.50 7.86 4.32
CA SER A 43 4.18 8.28 3.11
C SER A 43 4.68 7.06 2.32
N PHE A 44 4.81 7.19 1.02
CA PHE A 44 5.40 6.12 0.20
C PHE A 44 6.81 5.74 0.67
N ALA A 45 7.59 6.73 1.14
CA ALA A 45 8.92 6.48 1.70
C ALA A 45 8.86 5.65 2.99
N ASP A 46 7.87 5.89 3.85
CA ASP A 46 7.70 5.12 5.09
C ASP A 46 7.27 3.68 4.80
N LEU A 47 6.38 3.46 3.82
CA LEU A 47 6.02 2.12 3.36
C LEU A 47 7.23 1.36 2.81
N MET A 48 8.10 2.04 2.06
CA MET A 48 9.35 1.41 1.58
C MET A 48 10.30 1.06 2.72
N ARG A 49 10.47 1.95 3.71
CA ARG A 49 11.29 1.67 4.91
C ARG A 49 10.72 0.50 5.71
N PHE A 50 9.41 0.51 5.93
CA PHE A 50 8.71 -0.58 6.61
C PHE A 50 8.92 -1.91 5.90
N THR A 51 8.73 -1.95 4.58
CA THR A 51 8.99 -3.15 3.77
C THR A 51 10.43 -3.64 3.91
N LEU A 52 11.42 -2.75 3.81
CA LEU A 52 12.84 -3.09 3.97
C LEU A 52 13.13 -3.67 5.37
N THR A 53 12.50 -3.11 6.39
CA THR A 53 12.60 -3.62 7.77
C THR A 53 12.00 -5.02 7.88
N CYS A 54 10.80 -5.24 7.34
CA CYS A 54 10.15 -6.55 7.35
C CYS A 54 10.97 -7.64 6.65
N VAL A 55 11.61 -7.31 5.52
CA VAL A 55 12.45 -8.27 4.79
C VAL A 55 13.89 -8.35 5.32
N GLY A 56 14.24 -7.60 6.37
CA GLY A 56 15.58 -7.63 6.98
C GLY A 56 16.69 -7.12 6.03
N ARG A 57 16.36 -6.21 5.12
CA ARG A 57 17.33 -5.66 4.15
C ARG A 57 17.56 -4.18 4.40
N ARG A 58 18.82 -3.78 4.49
CA ARG A 58 19.23 -2.38 4.56
C ARG A 58 19.58 -1.90 3.15
N ARG A 59 18.77 -1.02 2.59
CA ARG A 59 18.99 -0.40 1.27
C ARG A 59 18.82 1.11 1.39
N LEU A 60 19.68 1.83 0.69
CA LEU A 60 19.55 3.29 0.60
C LEU A 60 18.37 3.62 -0.32
N LEU A 61 17.42 4.39 0.20
CA LEU A 61 16.33 4.95 -0.59
C LEU A 61 16.79 6.29 -1.17
N VAL A 62 17.06 6.30 -2.48
CA VAL A 62 17.49 7.52 -3.18
C VAL A 62 16.27 8.26 -3.70
N PRO A 63 16.06 9.52 -3.33
CA PRO A 63 14.98 10.32 -3.86
C PRO A 63 15.27 10.70 -5.32
N VAL A 64 14.43 10.22 -6.24
CA VAL A 64 14.54 10.55 -7.66
C VAL A 64 13.48 11.59 -8.02
N PRO A 65 13.84 12.79 -8.49
CA PRO A 65 12.89 13.79 -8.95
C PRO A 65 12.00 13.27 -10.08
N PHE A 66 10.75 13.71 -10.13
CA PHE A 66 9.81 13.28 -11.19
C PHE A 66 10.28 13.63 -12.59
N SER A 67 10.99 14.75 -12.77
CA SER A 67 11.56 15.16 -14.05
C SER A 67 12.57 14.15 -14.58
N VAL A 68 13.43 13.63 -13.70
CA VAL A 68 14.44 12.62 -14.02
C VAL A 68 13.80 11.25 -14.27
N ALA A 69 12.78 10.88 -13.48
CA ALA A 69 12.10 9.60 -13.60
C ALA A 69 11.25 9.46 -14.89
N ARG A 70 10.86 10.57 -15.51
CA ARG A 70 10.05 10.55 -16.76
C ARG A 70 10.79 9.96 -17.96
N LEU A 71 12.09 10.22 -18.08
CA LEU A 71 12.88 9.75 -19.23
C LEU A 71 13.00 8.23 -19.25
N PRO A 72 13.48 7.55 -18.19
CA PRO A 72 13.51 6.09 -18.17
C PRO A 72 12.11 5.46 -18.23
N ALA A 73 11.08 6.08 -17.65
CA ALA A 73 9.71 5.58 -17.76
C ALA A 73 9.18 5.62 -19.19
N ALA A 74 9.50 6.67 -19.96
CA ALA A 74 9.15 6.76 -21.36
C ALA A 74 9.89 5.71 -22.20
N LEU A 75 11.18 5.47 -21.95
CA LEU A 75 11.93 4.42 -22.62
C LEU A 75 11.40 3.01 -22.26
N CYS A 76 11.12 2.78 -20.97
CA CYS A 76 10.58 1.50 -20.52
C CYS A 76 9.19 1.21 -21.09
N SER A 77 8.39 2.24 -21.42
CA SER A 77 7.06 2.02 -22.03
C SER A 77 7.09 1.35 -23.40
N LEU A 78 8.27 1.26 -24.05
CA LEU A 78 8.48 0.53 -25.30
C LEU A 78 8.71 -0.97 -25.08
N LEU A 79 8.91 -1.41 -23.84
CA LEU A 79 9.08 -2.82 -23.49
C LEU A 79 7.72 -3.52 -23.32
N PRO A 80 7.61 -4.82 -23.66
CA PRO A 80 6.36 -5.57 -23.51
C PRO A 80 5.85 -5.68 -22.07
N ASN A 81 6.75 -5.57 -21.06
CA ASN A 81 6.42 -5.55 -19.64
C ASN A 81 7.21 -4.43 -18.95
N PRO A 82 6.79 -3.16 -19.05
CA PRO A 82 7.55 -2.05 -18.50
C PRO A 82 7.55 -2.10 -16.96
N PRO A 83 8.72 -2.04 -16.31
CA PRO A 83 8.82 -2.03 -14.85
C PRO A 83 8.32 -0.72 -14.24
N LEU A 84 8.23 0.34 -15.04
CA LEU A 84 7.72 1.66 -14.64
C LEU A 84 7.02 2.32 -15.82
N THR A 85 5.79 2.75 -15.62
CA THR A 85 4.99 3.44 -16.64
C THR A 85 4.79 4.92 -16.28
N LEU A 86 4.49 5.74 -17.30
CA LEU A 86 4.17 7.16 -17.08
C LEU A 86 2.91 7.33 -16.22
N ASP A 87 1.96 6.41 -16.29
CA ASP A 87 0.74 6.46 -15.49
C ASP A 87 1.01 6.11 -14.02
N GLN A 88 1.90 5.16 -13.75
CA GLN A 88 2.38 4.91 -12.39
C GLN A 88 3.08 6.14 -11.79
N LEU A 89 3.86 6.88 -12.61
CA LEU A 89 4.44 8.15 -12.16
C LEU A 89 3.39 9.22 -11.84
N LYS A 90 2.29 9.27 -12.58
CA LYS A 90 1.17 10.19 -12.29
C LYS A 90 0.49 9.82 -10.97
N LEU A 91 0.23 8.52 -10.75
CA LEU A 91 -0.37 8.02 -9.51
C LEU A 91 0.48 8.34 -8.28
N LEU A 92 1.82 8.25 -8.40
CA LEU A 92 2.73 8.60 -7.31
C LEU A 92 2.80 10.10 -6.99
N LYS A 93 2.14 10.97 -7.75
CA LYS A 93 2.04 12.41 -7.48
C LYS A 93 0.83 12.79 -6.66
N VAL A 94 -0.15 11.92 -6.58
CA VAL A 94 -1.44 12.18 -5.95
C VAL A 94 -1.52 11.34 -4.68
N ASP A 95 -2.00 11.94 -3.60
CA ASP A 95 -2.28 11.21 -2.37
C ASP A 95 -3.45 10.25 -2.59
N ASN A 96 -3.27 9.02 -2.15
CA ASN A 96 -4.28 7.98 -2.18
C ASN A 96 -4.74 7.68 -0.75
N VAL A 97 -5.58 8.56 -0.24
CA VAL A 97 -6.12 8.51 1.13
C VAL A 97 -7.62 8.74 1.10
N CYS A 98 -8.32 8.16 2.05
CA CYS A 98 -9.75 8.36 2.21
C CYS A 98 -10.05 9.80 2.65
N GLN A 99 -11.16 10.36 2.16
CA GLN A 99 -11.65 11.66 2.61
C GLN A 99 -12.16 11.56 4.04
N LYS A 100 -11.86 12.57 4.87
CA LYS A 100 -12.26 12.59 6.30
C LYS A 100 -13.76 12.49 6.54
N SER A 101 -14.56 12.92 5.58
CA SER A 101 -16.03 12.89 5.66
C SER A 101 -16.66 11.70 4.94
N ALA A 102 -15.86 10.82 4.35
CA ALA A 102 -16.37 9.65 3.65
C ALA A 102 -16.77 8.55 4.66
N LEU A 103 -17.80 7.80 4.31
CA LEU A 103 -18.14 6.56 5.00
C LEU A 103 -17.02 5.54 4.74
N GLY A 104 -16.63 4.79 5.75
CA GLY A 104 -15.52 3.85 5.69
C GLY A 104 -15.86 2.47 6.25
N LEU A 105 -14.84 1.75 6.69
CA LEU A 105 -14.97 0.42 7.30
C LEU A 105 -15.75 0.47 8.63
N THR A 106 -15.54 1.50 9.42
CA THR A 106 -16.19 1.65 10.74
C THR A 106 -17.70 1.77 10.66
N GLU A 107 -18.21 2.45 9.63
CA GLU A 107 -19.66 2.58 9.39
C GLU A 107 -20.29 1.26 8.92
N LEU A 108 -19.47 0.32 8.43
CA LEU A 108 -19.88 -1.07 8.14
C LEU A 108 -19.67 -2.02 9.33
N GLY A 109 -19.27 -1.48 10.49
CA GLY A 109 -19.01 -2.28 11.69
C GLY A 109 -17.69 -3.04 11.69
N ILE A 110 -16.76 -2.69 10.79
CA ILE A 110 -15.48 -3.37 10.61
C ILE A 110 -14.37 -2.52 11.23
N MET A 111 -13.56 -3.15 12.08
CA MET A 111 -12.38 -2.52 12.65
C MET A 111 -11.19 -2.69 11.68
N PRO A 112 -10.63 -1.58 11.15
CA PRO A 112 -9.55 -1.65 10.17
C PRO A 112 -8.30 -2.32 10.73
N THR A 113 -7.73 -3.26 9.98
CA THR A 113 -6.52 -3.99 10.34
C THR A 113 -5.27 -3.19 9.97
N ALA A 114 -4.33 -3.05 10.91
CA ALA A 114 -3.07 -2.36 10.69
C ALA A 114 -2.11 -3.20 9.84
N ILE A 115 -1.29 -2.54 8.99
CA ILE A 115 -0.31 -3.23 8.13
C ILE A 115 0.76 -3.96 8.94
N GLU A 116 1.08 -3.46 10.13
CA GLU A 116 2.07 -4.02 11.05
C GLU A 116 1.71 -5.42 11.54
N SER A 117 0.41 -5.74 11.59
CA SER A 117 -0.06 -7.06 12.03
C SER A 117 -0.11 -8.11 10.90
N VAL A 118 -0.09 -7.69 9.65
CA VAL A 118 -0.32 -8.59 8.51
C VAL A 118 0.90 -8.70 7.58
N VAL A 119 1.51 -7.56 7.25
CA VAL A 119 2.58 -7.50 6.23
C VAL A 119 3.83 -8.28 6.62
N PRO A 120 4.28 -8.33 7.88
CA PRO A 120 5.46 -9.12 8.25
C PRO A 120 5.36 -10.59 7.87
N ASP A 121 4.17 -11.20 8.04
CA ASP A 121 3.94 -12.61 7.71
C ASP A 121 4.02 -12.86 6.20
N TYR A 122 3.43 -11.98 5.38
CA TYR A 122 3.54 -12.06 3.93
C TYR A 122 4.97 -11.89 3.42
N LEU A 123 5.77 -11.07 4.08
CA LEU A 123 7.12 -10.74 3.65
C LEU A 123 8.19 -11.70 4.20
N MET A 124 7.86 -12.61 5.11
CA MET A 124 8.80 -13.59 5.66
C MET A 124 9.55 -14.37 4.57
N GLN A 125 8.85 -14.77 3.51
CA GLN A 125 9.45 -15.52 2.40
C GLN A 125 10.54 -14.77 1.63
N PHE A 126 10.58 -13.43 1.73
CA PHE A 126 11.55 -12.58 1.04
C PHE A 126 12.76 -12.21 1.91
N ARG A 127 12.79 -12.67 3.17
CA ARG A 127 13.95 -12.50 4.06
C ARG A 127 15.14 -13.29 3.54
N PRO A 128 16.38 -12.86 3.85
CA PRO A 128 17.57 -13.66 3.58
C PRO A 128 17.42 -15.03 4.26
N GLY A 129 17.53 -16.14 3.48
CA GLY A 129 17.29 -17.50 3.96
C GLY A 129 15.84 -17.98 3.82
N GLY A 130 14.90 -17.12 3.42
CA GLY A 130 13.51 -17.48 3.16
C GLY A 130 12.73 -17.86 4.43
N ARG A 131 11.64 -18.62 4.24
CA ARG A 131 10.72 -19.05 5.30
C ARG A 131 11.36 -20.00 6.33
N PHE A 132 12.49 -20.61 5.96
CA PHE A 132 13.23 -21.60 6.77
C PHE A 132 14.55 -21.03 7.32
N ALA A 133 14.79 -19.74 7.22
CA ALA A 133 15.93 -19.14 7.89
C ALA A 133 15.81 -19.40 9.39
N PRO A 134 16.92 -19.79 10.10
CA PRO A 134 16.91 -19.84 11.54
C PRO A 134 16.52 -18.45 12.05
N GLY A 135 15.27 -18.34 12.50
CA GLY A 135 14.73 -17.09 12.99
C GLY A 135 15.25 -16.82 14.38
N ASP A 136 15.67 -15.60 14.66
CA ASP A 136 15.66 -15.06 16.00
C ASP A 136 14.22 -15.09 16.52
N PHE A 137 13.85 -16.17 17.17
CA PHE A 137 12.71 -16.23 18.07
C PHE A 137 13.18 -15.66 19.41
N SER A 138 13.25 -14.34 19.51
CA SER A 138 13.45 -13.63 20.77
C SER A 138 12.48 -12.47 20.86
#